data_b85cbbadc587c8116396bc56809103b1
#
_entry.id   b85cbbadc587c8116396bc56809103b1
#
_cell.length_a   1.000
_cell.length_b   1.000
_cell.length_c   1.000
_cell.angle_alpha   90.00
_cell.angle_beta   90.00
_cell.angle_gamma   90.00
#
_symmetry.space_group_name_H-M   'P 1'
#
loop_
_entity.id
_entity.type
_entity.pdbx_description
1 polymer ?
#
loop_
_entity_poly.entity_id
_entity_poly.type
_entity_poly.pdbx_seq_one_letter_code
_entity_poly.pdbx_strand_id
1 'polypeptide(L)'
;MVVAAGFSWLGETKEALMLRSSRLAAGLAATLFLLGPAAPQALAQQTEADVFVADAILAYEEKRYDQALGLLREALAIEPNNIDALYYTGLVHLAQRRPDLAAEALEKARARAPADLSILFQLGVAYFIQEQYDKAEPLLTQVFTQRPRTDGVGYYVGFMRYRKKDYQGALRAFAAGTAADPNIQQLTRFYTGLALAILGLPERAAAEVEEALRLQPVSPLTGPAERLRDTIVAARERERRFRAELRLGFLYDTNVAVEPEPSHDPTAESLRQRKNRSPGEVAAARFEYAWLRTGPWEATVTYSFFQTMMNDLPSFNIQNHLGALGATYRGALAAMPYQLGAQYAYDYLTLDDDEFLQRNTATLFGTLVENPGNLTALQGRFQTKEFSADSNISPEERRDAQNWMVGFTHIFRFQEDRHLIRLGYQFDVEDADGRNFKYLGHRALAGAQYTLPWGDTRLRYDFDLHHRNYRHAHTVLPVVAPATRERVDTEVTHVARVEKPLPWKGLCLPDAGDRPCLTLSAEYQAIISRSNLPVFSFNRNVYSLTLAWQY
;
A
#
# COMPACT_ATOMS: atom_id res chain seq x y z
N MET A 1 -3.44 -23.83 -5.01
CA MET A 1 -2.13 -24.50 -5.06
C MET A 1 -1.15 -23.94 -4.01
N VAL A 2 -1.64 -23.60 -2.79
CA VAL A 2 -0.86 -23.03 -1.68
C VAL A 2 -0.88 -23.94 -0.43
N VAL A 3 -1.65 -25.02 -0.47
CA VAL A 3 -1.88 -25.90 0.70
C VAL A 3 -0.78 -26.95 0.93
N ALA A 4 0.12 -27.18 -0.04
CA ALA A 4 1.08 -28.29 0.02
C ALA A 4 2.46 -27.99 0.63
N ALA A 5 2.77 -26.76 1.03
CA ALA A 5 4.13 -26.37 1.41
C ALA A 5 4.36 -26.07 2.91
N GLY A 6 3.41 -26.34 3.79
CA GLY A 6 3.43 -25.88 5.17
C GLY A 6 3.49 -26.92 6.28
N PHE A 7 3.65 -28.18 6.00
CA PHE A 7 3.65 -29.21 7.05
C PHE A 7 5.04 -29.77 7.32
N SER A 8 5.82 -29.07 8.11
CA SER A 8 6.87 -29.69 8.93
C SER A 8 6.49 -29.50 10.40
N TRP A 9 6.25 -30.62 11.08
CA TRP A 9 6.00 -30.72 12.52
C TRP A 9 4.53 -30.72 12.96
N LEU A 10 4.03 -31.92 13.16
CA LEU A 10 3.05 -32.23 14.19
C LEU A 10 3.83 -32.39 15.51
N GLY A 11 3.94 -31.30 16.27
CA GLY A 11 4.43 -31.35 17.64
C GLY A 11 3.31 -31.86 18.54
N GLU A 12 3.53 -32.98 19.19
CA GLU A 12 2.60 -33.51 20.21
C GLU A 12 2.48 -32.56 21.38
N THR A 13 1.25 -32.36 21.83
CA THR A 13 1.01 -31.66 23.06
C THR A 13 1.31 -32.58 24.26
N LYS A 14 2.23 -32.13 25.11
CA LYS A 14 2.58 -32.81 26.40
C LYS A 14 1.35 -33.17 27.26
N GLU A 15 0.22 -32.52 27.11
CA GLU A 15 -0.98 -32.78 27.91
C GLU A 15 -1.76 -34.05 27.51
N ALA A 16 -1.75 -34.44 26.24
CA ALA A 16 -2.42 -35.67 25.80
C ALA A 16 -1.65 -36.91 26.27
N LEU A 17 -0.33 -36.79 26.36
CA LEU A 17 0.54 -37.85 26.85
C LEU A 17 0.45 -38.02 28.38
N MET A 18 0.36 -36.90 29.15
CA MET A 18 0.26 -36.98 30.63
C MET A 18 -1.03 -37.64 31.14
N LEU A 19 -2.13 -37.53 30.40
CA LEU A 19 -3.40 -38.13 30.80
C LEU A 19 -3.46 -39.66 30.55
N ARG A 20 -2.67 -40.20 29.62
CA ARG A 20 -2.57 -41.68 29.41
C ARG A 20 -1.44 -42.32 30.21
N SER A 21 -0.30 -41.65 30.39
CA SER A 21 0.81 -42.15 31.21
C SER A 21 0.49 -42.18 32.70
N SER A 22 -0.39 -41.31 33.20
CA SER A 22 -0.84 -41.33 34.60
C SER A 22 -1.75 -42.53 34.94
N ARG A 23 -2.32 -43.23 33.97
CA ARG A 23 -3.09 -44.46 34.19
C ARG A 23 -2.21 -45.72 34.27
N LEU A 24 -0.99 -45.70 33.75
CA LEU A 24 -0.04 -46.81 33.82
C LEU A 24 0.89 -46.75 35.04
N ALA A 25 1.10 -45.57 35.65
CA ALA A 25 1.98 -45.40 36.82
C ALA A 25 1.30 -45.53 38.18
N ALA A 26 -0.04 -45.61 38.25
CA ALA A 26 -0.80 -45.69 39.51
C ALA A 26 -1.05 -47.14 40.02
N GLY A 27 -0.43 -48.13 39.38
CA GLY A 27 -0.67 -49.55 39.69
C GLY A 27 0.32 -50.24 40.65
N LEU A 28 1.29 -49.55 41.21
CA LEU A 28 2.39 -50.20 41.94
C LEU A 28 2.71 -49.58 43.33
N ALA A 29 1.72 -49.26 44.15
CA ALA A 29 1.95 -49.02 45.58
C ALA A 29 0.62 -49.04 46.36
N ALA A 30 0.12 -50.15 46.73
CA ALA A 30 -0.61 -50.43 48.02
C ALA A 30 -1.36 -51.75 47.92
N THR A 31 -0.73 -52.81 48.33
CA THR A 31 -1.45 -54.01 48.83
C THR A 31 -0.62 -54.74 49.91
N LEU A 32 -0.92 -54.46 51.12
CA LEU A 32 -0.87 -55.44 52.20
C LEU A 32 -1.98 -55.09 53.22
N PHE A 33 -2.82 -56.07 53.47
CA PHE A 33 -3.85 -56.24 54.54
C PHE A 33 -5.32 -56.07 54.08
N LEU A 34 -5.93 -57.23 53.83
CA LEU A 34 -7.03 -57.84 54.59
C LEU A 34 -7.71 -58.91 53.72
N LEU A 35 -7.69 -60.11 54.18
CA LEU A 35 -8.38 -61.27 53.61
C LEU A 35 -9.90 -61.15 53.80
N GLY A 36 -10.62 -61.08 52.65
CA GLY A 36 -12.05 -61.35 52.48
C GLY A 36 -12.22 -62.09 51.17
N PRO A 37 -13.27 -62.91 50.89
CA PRO A 37 -13.34 -63.79 49.74
C PRO A 37 -13.37 -63.00 48.44
N ALA A 38 -12.39 -63.31 47.65
CA ALA A 38 -12.08 -62.60 46.38
C ALA A 38 -13.17 -62.85 45.32
N ALA A 39 -13.79 -61.77 44.90
CA ALA A 39 -14.22 -61.67 43.48
C ALA A 39 -12.96 -61.60 42.60
N PRO A 40 -12.87 -62.26 41.46
CA PRO A 40 -11.72 -62.13 40.61
C PRO A 40 -11.65 -60.70 40.03
N GLN A 41 -10.77 -59.87 40.59
CA GLN A 41 -10.32 -58.68 39.90
C GLN A 41 -9.53 -59.14 38.69
N ALA A 42 -10.08 -59.00 37.50
CA ALA A 42 -9.35 -59.12 36.26
C ALA A 42 -8.23 -58.07 36.29
N LEU A 43 -7.05 -58.46 36.75
CA LEU A 43 -5.80 -57.78 36.42
C LEU A 43 -5.77 -57.76 34.88
N ALA A 44 -5.88 -56.58 34.28
CA ALA A 44 -5.64 -56.45 32.87
C ALA A 44 -4.22 -56.98 32.61
N GLN A 45 -4.13 -58.19 32.12
CA GLN A 45 -2.86 -58.77 31.68
C GLN A 45 -2.42 -57.89 30.50
N GLN A 46 -1.28 -57.23 30.63
CA GLN A 46 -0.62 -56.61 29.50
C GLN A 46 -0.45 -57.69 28.44
N THR A 47 -1.09 -57.54 27.33
CA THR A 47 -0.93 -58.46 26.20
C THR A 47 0.47 -58.26 25.60
N GLU A 48 1.02 -59.27 24.99
CA GLU A 48 2.30 -59.15 24.23
C GLU A 48 2.19 -58.03 23.18
N ALA A 49 0.99 -57.81 22.61
CA ALA A 49 0.70 -56.72 21.72
C ALA A 49 0.92 -55.33 22.34
N ASP A 50 0.55 -55.13 23.62
CA ASP A 50 0.69 -53.86 24.33
C ASP A 50 2.17 -53.49 24.55
N VAL A 51 3.08 -54.49 24.67
CA VAL A 51 4.52 -54.24 24.76
C VAL A 51 5.04 -53.67 23.44
N PHE A 52 4.67 -54.28 22.30
CA PHE A 52 5.04 -53.77 21.01
C PHE A 52 4.49 -52.38 20.72
N VAL A 53 3.25 -52.08 21.17
CA VAL A 53 2.67 -50.73 21.08
C VAL A 53 3.47 -49.73 21.92
N ALA A 54 3.85 -50.07 23.15
CA ALA A 54 4.65 -49.19 24.00
C ALA A 54 6.02 -48.87 23.38
N ASP A 55 6.71 -49.87 22.84
CA ASP A 55 7.98 -49.68 22.17
C ASP A 55 7.83 -48.89 20.85
N ALA A 56 6.70 -49.06 20.16
CA ALA A 56 6.39 -48.29 18.94
C ALA A 56 6.13 -46.81 19.25
N ILE A 57 5.49 -46.51 20.38
CA ILE A 57 5.28 -45.14 20.85
C ILE A 57 6.64 -44.47 21.11
N LEU A 58 7.55 -45.15 21.81
CA LEU A 58 8.90 -44.61 22.05
C LEU A 58 9.66 -44.37 20.73
N ALA A 59 9.59 -45.31 19.81
CA ALA A 59 10.21 -45.16 18.49
C ALA A 59 9.59 -43.99 17.69
N TYR A 60 8.27 -43.76 17.81
CA TYR A 60 7.58 -42.62 17.19
C TYR A 60 8.04 -41.28 17.79
N GLU A 61 8.14 -41.18 19.13
CA GLU A 61 8.62 -39.97 19.80
C GLU A 61 10.07 -39.64 19.43
N GLU A 62 10.91 -40.65 19.20
CA GLU A 62 12.28 -40.50 18.73
C GLU A 62 12.37 -40.33 17.20
N LYS A 63 11.22 -40.19 16.51
CA LYS A 63 11.10 -40.03 15.04
C LYS A 63 11.66 -41.17 14.23
N ARG A 64 11.81 -42.36 14.83
CA ARG A 64 12.22 -43.61 14.15
C ARG A 64 11.00 -44.30 13.53
N TYR A 65 10.38 -43.62 12.54
CA TYR A 65 9.07 -43.98 11.99
C TYR A 65 9.01 -45.38 11.40
N ASP A 66 10.06 -45.84 10.69
CA ASP A 66 10.09 -47.16 10.09
C ASP A 66 10.16 -48.26 11.14
N GLN A 67 10.89 -48.03 12.24
CA GLN A 67 10.93 -48.93 13.38
C GLN A 67 9.57 -48.99 14.10
N ALA A 68 8.94 -47.80 14.32
CA ALA A 68 7.60 -47.71 14.88
C ALA A 68 6.59 -48.55 14.06
N LEU A 69 6.59 -48.40 12.72
CA LEU A 69 5.72 -49.18 11.84
C LEU A 69 6.02 -50.70 11.87
N GLY A 70 7.27 -51.09 12.08
CA GLY A 70 7.63 -52.47 12.28
C GLY A 70 6.97 -53.07 13.52
N LEU A 71 7.17 -52.41 14.70
CA LEU A 71 6.61 -52.81 15.98
C LEU A 71 5.07 -52.80 15.97
N LEU A 72 4.44 -51.78 15.33
CA LEU A 72 2.98 -51.72 15.20
C LEU A 72 2.44 -52.88 14.34
N ARG A 73 3.18 -53.35 13.34
CA ARG A 73 2.78 -54.52 12.55
C ARG A 73 2.84 -55.80 13.37
N GLU A 74 3.87 -55.97 14.23
CA GLU A 74 3.94 -57.09 15.16
C GLU A 74 2.78 -57.07 16.17
N ALA A 75 2.47 -55.89 16.73
CA ALA A 75 1.30 -55.73 17.63
C ALA A 75 -0.01 -56.13 16.93
N LEU A 76 -0.21 -55.66 15.68
CA LEU A 76 -1.42 -55.96 14.88
C LEU A 76 -1.46 -57.38 14.37
N ALA A 77 -0.33 -58.10 14.26
CA ALA A 77 -0.29 -59.52 13.95
C ALA A 77 -0.82 -60.35 15.13
N ILE A 78 -0.54 -59.94 16.37
CA ILE A 78 -1.04 -60.57 17.58
C ILE A 78 -2.50 -60.19 17.81
N GLU A 79 -2.79 -58.88 17.76
CA GLU A 79 -4.12 -58.34 18.01
C GLU A 79 -4.57 -57.40 16.86
N PRO A 80 -5.22 -57.94 15.80
CA PRO A 80 -5.57 -57.15 14.58
C PRO A 80 -6.49 -55.96 14.84
N ASN A 81 -7.15 -55.90 15.98
CA ASN A 81 -8.11 -54.85 16.36
C ASN A 81 -7.61 -53.98 17.53
N ASN A 82 -6.32 -54.04 17.87
CA ASN A 82 -5.76 -53.19 18.90
C ASN A 82 -5.90 -51.72 18.49
N ILE A 83 -6.67 -50.94 19.25
CA ILE A 83 -7.04 -49.58 18.91
C ILE A 83 -5.83 -48.68 18.94
N ASP A 84 -4.94 -48.85 19.94
CA ASP A 84 -3.76 -48.01 20.09
C ASP A 84 -2.75 -48.31 18.96
N ALA A 85 -2.57 -49.57 18.58
CA ALA A 85 -1.74 -49.93 17.44
C ALA A 85 -2.24 -49.32 16.14
N LEU A 86 -3.55 -49.37 15.87
CA LEU A 86 -4.16 -48.75 14.68
C LEU A 86 -4.04 -47.21 14.72
N TYR A 87 -4.25 -46.61 15.89
CA TYR A 87 -4.14 -45.16 16.07
C TYR A 87 -2.71 -44.67 15.81
N TYR A 88 -1.71 -45.29 16.46
CA TYR A 88 -0.31 -44.92 16.27
C TYR A 88 0.19 -45.21 14.86
N THR A 89 -0.31 -46.27 14.19
CA THR A 89 -0.05 -46.49 12.74
C THR A 89 -0.51 -45.27 11.94
N GLY A 90 -1.70 -44.74 12.22
CA GLY A 90 -2.21 -43.54 11.57
C GLY A 90 -1.33 -42.31 11.86
N LEU A 91 -0.90 -42.10 13.10
CA LEU A 91 -0.01 -40.98 13.47
C LEU A 91 1.34 -41.06 12.75
N VAL A 92 1.97 -42.25 12.68
CA VAL A 92 3.23 -42.44 11.99
C VAL A 92 3.09 -42.14 10.50
N HIS A 93 1.99 -42.57 9.85
CA HIS A 93 1.74 -42.23 8.46
C HIS A 93 1.49 -40.76 8.22
N LEU A 94 0.79 -40.03 9.13
CA LEU A 94 0.69 -38.58 9.06
C LEU A 94 2.05 -37.91 9.16
N ALA A 95 2.90 -38.35 10.09
CA ALA A 95 4.26 -37.82 10.25
C ALA A 95 5.14 -38.07 9.02
N GLN A 96 4.93 -39.19 8.33
CA GLN A 96 5.59 -39.53 7.05
C GLN A 96 4.95 -38.84 5.83
N ARG A 97 3.95 -37.96 6.02
CA ARG A 97 3.19 -37.30 4.95
C ARG A 97 2.46 -38.26 4.00
N ARG A 98 1.93 -39.36 4.55
CA ARG A 98 1.11 -40.35 3.85
C ARG A 98 -0.32 -40.33 4.40
N PRO A 99 -1.11 -39.28 4.10
CA PRO A 99 -2.44 -39.11 4.70
C PRO A 99 -3.47 -40.12 4.23
N ASP A 100 -3.25 -40.76 3.08
CA ASP A 100 -4.03 -41.88 2.55
C ASP A 100 -3.95 -43.12 3.45
N LEU A 101 -2.73 -43.57 3.75
CA LEU A 101 -2.48 -44.72 4.64
C LEU A 101 -2.88 -44.41 6.11
N ALA A 102 -2.70 -43.14 6.51
CA ALA A 102 -3.16 -42.71 7.83
C ALA A 102 -4.68 -42.80 7.97
N ALA A 103 -5.42 -42.36 6.95
CA ALA A 103 -6.88 -42.43 6.98
C ALA A 103 -7.36 -43.88 7.03
N GLU A 104 -6.72 -44.82 6.29
CA GLU A 104 -7.06 -46.25 6.32
C GLU A 104 -6.89 -46.86 7.72
N ALA A 105 -5.78 -46.57 8.40
CA ALA A 105 -5.51 -47.08 9.73
C ALA A 105 -6.48 -46.46 10.78
N LEU A 106 -6.68 -45.15 10.68
CA LEU A 106 -7.58 -44.43 11.59
C LEU A 106 -9.05 -44.74 11.40
N GLU A 107 -9.52 -45.09 10.19
CA GLU A 107 -10.87 -45.62 9.99
C GLU A 107 -11.07 -46.99 10.67
N LYS A 108 -10.07 -47.86 10.63
CA LYS A 108 -10.09 -49.13 11.37
C LYS A 108 -10.15 -48.87 12.88
N ALA A 109 -9.37 -47.91 13.40
CA ALA A 109 -9.39 -47.53 14.80
C ALA A 109 -10.78 -46.93 15.19
N ARG A 110 -11.33 -46.04 14.35
CA ARG A 110 -12.65 -45.45 14.55
C ARG A 110 -13.78 -46.45 14.58
N ALA A 111 -13.70 -47.51 13.75
CA ALA A 111 -14.69 -48.58 13.74
C ALA A 111 -14.76 -49.32 15.09
N ARG A 112 -13.69 -49.32 15.88
CA ARG A 112 -13.61 -49.90 17.23
C ARG A 112 -13.94 -48.91 18.36
N ALA A 113 -13.57 -47.62 18.15
CA ALA A 113 -13.78 -46.57 19.13
C ALA A 113 -14.40 -45.33 18.46
N PRO A 114 -15.70 -45.37 18.03
CA PRO A 114 -16.30 -44.32 17.20
C PRO A 114 -16.47 -42.97 17.93
N ALA A 115 -16.39 -42.96 19.25
CA ALA A 115 -16.52 -41.71 20.03
C ALA A 115 -15.18 -41.17 20.55
N ASP A 116 -14.04 -41.82 20.26
CA ASP A 116 -12.73 -41.34 20.69
C ASP A 116 -12.35 -40.07 19.91
N LEU A 117 -12.28 -38.94 20.63
CA LEU A 117 -12.02 -37.63 20.03
C LEU A 117 -10.62 -37.51 19.46
N SER A 118 -9.64 -38.30 19.98
CA SER A 118 -8.27 -38.28 19.44
C SER A 118 -8.23 -38.94 18.07
N ILE A 119 -8.91 -40.09 17.93
CA ILE A 119 -9.04 -40.77 16.63
C ILE A 119 -9.82 -39.89 15.65
N LEU A 120 -10.95 -39.31 16.05
CA LEU A 120 -11.75 -38.43 15.21
C LEU A 120 -10.95 -37.20 14.75
N PHE A 121 -10.14 -36.63 15.64
CA PHE A 121 -9.29 -35.49 15.29
C PHE A 121 -8.26 -35.87 14.23
N GLN A 122 -7.46 -36.91 14.47
CA GLN A 122 -6.40 -37.32 13.54
C GLN A 122 -6.96 -37.80 12.19
N LEU A 123 -8.07 -38.50 12.19
CA LEU A 123 -8.76 -38.89 10.96
C LEU A 123 -9.30 -37.67 10.19
N GLY A 124 -9.86 -36.71 10.91
CA GLY A 124 -10.29 -35.43 10.34
C GLY A 124 -9.13 -34.65 9.73
N VAL A 125 -7.95 -34.65 10.39
CA VAL A 125 -6.73 -34.03 9.84
C VAL A 125 -6.23 -34.80 8.62
N ALA A 126 -6.25 -36.13 8.63
CA ALA A 126 -5.87 -36.93 7.46
C ALA A 126 -6.74 -36.62 6.24
N TYR A 127 -8.05 -36.55 6.41
CA TYR A 127 -8.97 -36.14 5.34
C TYR A 127 -8.81 -34.67 4.93
N PHE A 128 -8.50 -33.77 5.87
CA PHE A 128 -8.24 -32.37 5.57
C PHE A 128 -7.01 -32.22 4.65
N ILE A 129 -5.92 -32.94 4.96
CA ILE A 129 -4.68 -32.93 4.14
C ILE A 129 -4.94 -33.48 2.73
N GLN A 130 -5.84 -34.48 2.61
CA GLN A 130 -6.28 -35.01 1.32
C GLN A 130 -7.28 -34.10 0.58
N GLU A 131 -7.59 -32.92 1.12
CA GLU A 131 -8.63 -32.00 0.62
C GLU A 131 -10.05 -32.62 0.58
N GLN A 132 -10.28 -33.75 1.28
CA GLN A 132 -11.59 -34.39 1.42
C GLN A 132 -12.41 -33.70 2.53
N TYR A 133 -12.67 -32.40 2.33
CA TYR A 133 -13.27 -31.55 3.36
C TYR A 133 -14.65 -32.00 3.83
N ASP A 134 -15.45 -32.62 2.94
CA ASP A 134 -16.77 -33.13 3.28
C ASP A 134 -16.71 -34.29 4.30
N LYS A 135 -15.62 -35.07 4.29
CA LYS A 135 -15.37 -36.11 5.29
C LYS A 135 -14.72 -35.55 6.55
N ALA A 136 -13.82 -34.57 6.40
CA ALA A 136 -13.10 -33.94 7.50
C ALA A 136 -14.03 -33.15 8.44
N GLU A 137 -14.95 -32.38 7.85
CA GLU A 137 -15.79 -31.41 8.57
C GLU A 137 -16.64 -32.02 9.70
N PRO A 138 -17.42 -33.09 9.51
CA PRO A 138 -18.21 -33.63 10.60
C PRO A 138 -17.35 -34.12 11.76
N LEU A 139 -16.18 -34.74 11.47
CA LEU A 139 -15.26 -35.25 12.48
C LEU A 139 -14.65 -34.11 13.30
N LEU A 140 -14.06 -33.13 12.61
CA LEU A 140 -13.40 -32.00 13.26
C LEU A 140 -14.40 -31.08 13.97
N THR A 141 -15.62 -30.91 13.45
CA THR A 141 -16.69 -30.15 14.11
C THR A 141 -17.15 -30.85 15.39
N GLN A 142 -17.26 -32.18 15.39
CA GLN A 142 -17.58 -32.95 16.59
C GLN A 142 -16.50 -32.75 17.68
N VAL A 143 -15.22 -32.85 17.32
CA VAL A 143 -14.11 -32.61 18.23
C VAL A 143 -14.13 -31.16 18.76
N PHE A 144 -14.31 -30.19 17.87
CA PHE A 144 -14.37 -28.77 18.24
C PHE A 144 -15.54 -28.46 19.19
N THR A 145 -16.69 -29.07 18.97
CA THR A 145 -17.87 -28.86 19.83
C THR A 145 -17.65 -29.40 21.26
N GLN A 146 -17.00 -30.56 21.38
CA GLN A 146 -16.78 -31.20 22.69
C GLN A 146 -15.50 -30.69 23.38
N ARG A 147 -14.45 -30.41 22.62
CA ARG A 147 -13.12 -29.94 23.11
C ARG A 147 -12.57 -28.82 22.21
N PRO A 148 -13.10 -27.59 22.29
CA PRO A 148 -12.70 -26.50 21.40
C PRO A 148 -11.23 -26.08 21.54
N ARG A 149 -10.59 -26.41 22.66
CA ARG A 149 -9.16 -26.14 22.92
C ARG A 149 -8.22 -27.28 22.52
N THR A 150 -8.71 -28.31 21.83
CA THR A 150 -7.82 -29.29 21.21
C THR A 150 -6.89 -28.56 20.24
N ASP A 151 -5.59 -28.86 20.36
CA ASP A 151 -4.55 -28.16 19.60
C ASP A 151 -4.81 -28.18 18.09
N GLY A 152 -4.83 -27.03 17.46
CA GLY A 152 -5.07 -26.85 16.03
C GLY A 152 -6.51 -27.02 15.54
N VAL A 153 -7.46 -27.59 16.35
CA VAL A 153 -8.82 -27.89 15.87
C VAL A 153 -9.56 -26.64 15.40
N GLY A 154 -9.35 -25.51 16.09
CA GLY A 154 -9.95 -24.22 15.73
C GLY A 154 -9.54 -23.72 14.34
N TYR A 155 -8.29 -23.98 13.96
CA TYR A 155 -7.80 -23.68 12.62
C TYR A 155 -8.55 -24.49 11.55
N TYR A 156 -8.61 -25.81 11.71
CA TYR A 156 -9.24 -26.69 10.71
C TYR A 156 -10.73 -26.36 10.51
N VAL A 157 -11.46 -26.23 11.62
CA VAL A 157 -12.89 -25.88 11.54
C VAL A 157 -13.09 -24.47 11.00
N GLY A 158 -12.29 -23.51 11.43
CA GLY A 158 -12.32 -22.15 10.94
C GLY A 158 -12.04 -22.05 9.44
N PHE A 159 -11.03 -22.77 8.95
CA PHE A 159 -10.71 -22.84 7.52
C PHE A 159 -11.87 -23.43 6.68
N MET A 160 -12.49 -24.53 7.12
CA MET A 160 -13.63 -25.11 6.41
C MET A 160 -14.84 -24.18 6.36
N ARG A 161 -15.12 -23.45 7.47
CA ARG A 161 -16.16 -22.41 7.48
C ARG A 161 -15.82 -21.25 6.55
N TYR A 162 -14.54 -20.80 6.54
CA TYR A 162 -14.06 -19.79 5.60
C TYR A 162 -14.29 -20.20 4.14
N ARG A 163 -13.99 -21.42 3.76
CA ARG A 163 -14.27 -21.96 2.42
C ARG A 163 -15.76 -21.95 2.06
N LYS A 164 -16.62 -22.19 3.04
CA LYS A 164 -18.08 -22.12 2.90
C LYS A 164 -18.62 -20.69 2.94
N LYS A 165 -17.73 -19.67 2.98
CA LYS A 165 -18.09 -18.25 3.10
C LYS A 165 -18.79 -17.86 4.42
N ASP A 166 -18.79 -18.76 5.43
CA ASP A 166 -19.21 -18.42 6.79
C ASP A 166 -18.03 -17.75 7.53
N TYR A 167 -17.76 -16.49 7.15
CA TYR A 167 -16.62 -15.74 7.68
C TYR A 167 -16.75 -15.45 9.17
N GLN A 168 -17.97 -15.17 9.65
CA GLN A 168 -18.20 -14.96 11.08
C GLN A 168 -18.03 -16.24 11.90
N GLY A 169 -18.51 -17.37 11.39
CA GLY A 169 -18.29 -18.67 12.01
C GLY A 169 -16.81 -19.07 11.98
N ALA A 170 -16.08 -18.74 10.91
CA ALA A 170 -14.63 -18.93 10.82
C ALA A 170 -13.89 -18.15 11.91
N LEU A 171 -14.18 -16.85 12.07
CA LEU A 171 -13.57 -16.02 13.11
C LEU A 171 -13.82 -16.56 14.52
N ARG A 172 -15.05 -17.04 14.79
CA ARG A 172 -15.36 -17.67 16.09
C ARG A 172 -14.53 -18.93 16.33
N ALA A 173 -14.34 -19.76 15.30
CA ALA A 173 -13.56 -20.98 15.43
C ALA A 173 -12.07 -20.69 15.62
N PHE A 174 -11.51 -19.75 14.86
CA PHE A 174 -10.13 -19.30 15.02
C PHE A 174 -9.85 -18.72 16.41
N ALA A 175 -10.79 -17.92 16.93
CA ALA A 175 -10.66 -17.30 18.26
C ALA A 175 -10.82 -18.27 19.42
N ALA A 176 -11.60 -19.33 19.27
CA ALA A 176 -11.85 -20.33 20.31
C ALA A 176 -10.75 -21.40 20.39
N GLY A 177 -10.02 -21.62 19.29
CA GLY A 177 -8.99 -22.63 19.19
C GLY A 177 -7.64 -22.15 19.74
N THR A 178 -6.78 -23.13 20.08
CA THR A 178 -5.37 -22.91 20.40
C THR A 178 -4.51 -23.67 19.38
N ALA A 179 -3.29 -23.22 19.15
CA ALA A 179 -2.32 -23.94 18.34
C ALA A 179 -0.93 -23.78 18.95
N ALA A 180 -0.24 -24.90 19.17
CA ALA A 180 1.15 -24.91 19.61
C ALA A 180 2.11 -24.78 18.42
N ASP A 181 1.72 -25.34 17.25
CA ASP A 181 2.52 -25.29 16.02
C ASP A 181 2.53 -23.85 15.46
N PRO A 182 3.72 -23.21 15.33
CA PRO A 182 3.87 -21.87 14.73
C PRO A 182 3.29 -21.75 13.33
N ASN A 183 3.29 -22.82 12.52
CA ASN A 183 2.70 -22.81 11.19
C ASN A 183 1.17 -22.71 11.26
N ILE A 184 0.55 -23.45 12.17
CA ILE A 184 -0.90 -23.39 12.38
C ILE A 184 -1.29 -22.02 12.98
N GLN A 185 -0.46 -21.45 13.86
CA GLN A 185 -0.66 -20.09 14.36
C GLN A 185 -0.61 -19.07 13.24
N GLN A 186 0.40 -19.13 12.36
CA GLN A 186 0.55 -18.23 11.22
C GLN A 186 -0.63 -18.34 10.26
N LEU A 187 -1.03 -19.58 9.91
CA LEU A 187 -2.19 -19.85 9.07
C LEU A 187 -3.48 -19.29 9.68
N THR A 188 -3.67 -19.49 10.98
CA THR A 188 -4.84 -18.98 11.72
C THR A 188 -4.92 -17.47 11.63
N ARG A 189 -3.81 -16.74 11.87
CA ARG A 189 -3.73 -15.28 11.77
C ARG A 189 -3.99 -14.81 10.34
N PHE A 190 -3.38 -15.46 9.37
CA PHE A 190 -3.56 -15.12 7.96
C PHE A 190 -5.04 -15.25 7.51
N TYR A 191 -5.69 -16.39 7.80
CA TYR A 191 -7.09 -16.60 7.43
C TYR A 191 -8.05 -15.75 8.28
N THR A 192 -7.69 -15.41 9.52
CA THR A 192 -8.41 -14.40 10.32
C THR A 192 -8.37 -13.05 9.61
N GLY A 193 -7.19 -12.62 9.15
CA GLY A 193 -7.03 -11.38 8.38
C GLY A 193 -7.84 -11.38 7.09
N LEU A 194 -7.83 -12.48 6.33
CA LEU A 194 -8.66 -12.63 5.12
C LEU A 194 -10.16 -12.51 5.42
N ALA A 195 -10.63 -13.20 6.46
CA ALA A 195 -12.05 -13.16 6.85
C ALA A 195 -12.48 -11.76 7.29
N LEU A 196 -11.64 -11.06 8.07
CA LEU A 196 -11.88 -9.68 8.50
C LEU A 196 -11.89 -8.70 7.33
N ALA A 197 -10.98 -8.84 6.36
CA ALA A 197 -10.94 -8.01 5.17
C ALA A 197 -12.23 -8.14 4.34
N ILE A 198 -12.72 -9.36 4.15
CA ILE A 198 -13.97 -9.63 3.43
C ILE A 198 -15.18 -9.05 4.18
N LEU A 199 -15.15 -9.05 5.51
CA LEU A 199 -16.21 -8.47 6.35
C LEU A 199 -16.13 -6.94 6.47
N GLY A 200 -15.22 -6.27 5.74
CA GLY A 200 -15.09 -4.82 5.74
C GLY A 200 -14.45 -4.25 7.02
N LEU A 201 -13.58 -5.01 7.67
CA LEU A 201 -12.84 -4.60 8.87
C LEU A 201 -11.33 -4.50 8.59
N PRO A 202 -10.90 -3.57 7.70
CA PRO A 202 -9.53 -3.53 7.17
C PRO A 202 -8.47 -3.28 8.24
N GLU A 203 -8.76 -2.50 9.28
CA GLU A 203 -7.81 -2.22 10.37
C GLU A 203 -7.46 -3.47 11.16
N ARG A 204 -8.48 -4.23 11.53
CA ARG A 204 -8.30 -5.49 12.25
C ARG A 204 -7.65 -6.55 11.35
N ALA A 205 -8.02 -6.55 10.06
CA ALA A 205 -7.43 -7.45 9.07
C ALA A 205 -5.93 -7.21 8.92
N ALA A 206 -5.49 -5.94 8.80
CA ALA A 206 -4.08 -5.58 8.71
C ALA A 206 -3.29 -6.05 9.95
N ALA A 207 -3.83 -5.82 11.15
CA ALA A 207 -3.18 -6.24 12.41
C ALA A 207 -2.96 -7.77 12.47
N GLU A 208 -3.96 -8.56 12.05
CA GLU A 208 -3.83 -10.03 12.02
C GLU A 208 -2.82 -10.52 10.97
N VAL A 209 -2.76 -9.85 9.81
CA VAL A 209 -1.79 -10.18 8.75
C VAL A 209 -0.37 -9.80 9.16
N GLU A 210 -0.18 -8.65 9.81
CA GLU A 210 1.12 -8.25 10.36
C GLU A 210 1.61 -9.22 11.44
N GLU A 211 0.70 -9.68 12.31
CA GLU A 211 1.02 -10.69 13.31
C GLU A 211 1.40 -12.04 12.66
N ALA A 212 0.73 -12.43 11.57
CA ALA A 212 1.11 -13.61 10.80
C ALA A 212 2.54 -13.49 10.20
N LEU A 213 2.91 -12.31 9.70
CA LEU A 213 4.26 -12.03 9.20
C LEU A 213 5.30 -12.01 10.32
N ARG A 214 4.93 -11.48 11.50
CA ARG A 214 5.82 -11.44 12.67
C ARG A 214 6.12 -12.82 13.23
N LEU A 215 5.14 -13.72 13.25
CA LEU A 215 5.31 -15.09 13.73
C LEU A 215 6.34 -15.86 12.92
N GLN A 216 6.29 -15.75 11.59
CA GLN A 216 7.25 -16.39 10.69
C GLN A 216 7.57 -15.47 9.50
N PRO A 217 8.61 -14.63 9.61
CA PRO A 217 8.99 -13.68 8.56
C PRO A 217 9.44 -14.35 7.24
N VAL A 218 9.89 -15.60 7.31
CA VAL A 218 10.33 -16.39 6.15
C VAL A 218 9.54 -17.68 6.11
N SER A 219 8.47 -17.70 5.35
CA SER A 219 7.60 -18.87 5.16
C SER A 219 6.95 -18.84 3.77
N PRO A 220 6.35 -19.93 3.31
CA PRO A 220 5.57 -19.93 2.06
C PRO A 220 4.39 -18.93 2.06
N LEU A 221 3.94 -18.48 3.25
CA LEU A 221 2.86 -17.52 3.40
C LEU A 221 3.33 -16.05 3.39
N THR A 222 4.63 -15.78 3.51
CA THR A 222 5.17 -14.41 3.56
C THR A 222 4.70 -13.58 2.36
N GLY A 223 4.93 -14.05 1.13
CA GLY A 223 4.51 -13.34 -0.07
C GLY A 223 2.99 -13.12 -0.18
N PRO A 224 2.13 -14.14 0.03
CA PRO A 224 0.68 -13.94 0.10
C PRO A 224 0.24 -12.97 1.19
N ALA A 225 0.83 -13.01 2.39
CA ALA A 225 0.50 -12.12 3.50
C ALA A 225 0.91 -10.67 3.22
N GLU A 226 2.09 -10.44 2.64
CA GLU A 226 2.52 -9.10 2.21
C GLU A 226 1.58 -8.52 1.15
N ARG A 227 1.21 -9.29 0.13
CA ARG A 227 0.23 -8.82 -0.88
C ARG A 227 -1.12 -8.49 -0.28
N LEU A 228 -1.60 -9.30 0.67
CA LEU A 228 -2.85 -9.02 1.37
C LEU A 228 -2.74 -7.74 2.20
N ARG A 229 -1.68 -7.56 2.99
CA ARG A 229 -1.39 -6.35 3.75
C ARG A 229 -1.41 -5.13 2.83
N ASP A 230 -0.66 -5.16 1.74
CA ASP A 230 -0.54 -4.05 0.81
C ASP A 230 -1.89 -3.71 0.14
N THR A 231 -2.69 -4.74 -0.17
CA THR A 231 -4.06 -4.57 -0.69
C THR A 231 -4.97 -3.91 0.34
N ILE A 232 -4.91 -4.34 1.61
CA ILE A 232 -5.70 -3.76 2.70
C ILE A 232 -5.30 -2.30 2.94
N VAL A 233 -3.98 -2.02 2.99
CA VAL A 233 -3.45 -0.66 3.17
C VAL A 233 -3.89 0.24 2.01
N ALA A 234 -3.78 -0.23 0.77
CA ALA A 234 -4.23 0.53 -0.40
C ALA A 234 -5.75 0.79 -0.40
N ALA A 235 -6.55 -0.19 0.03
CA ALA A 235 -8.00 -0.02 0.17
C ALA A 235 -8.34 1.02 1.24
N ARG A 236 -7.68 0.96 2.39
CA ARG A 236 -7.84 1.92 3.49
C ARG A 236 -7.49 3.34 3.08
N GLU A 237 -6.42 3.55 2.32
CA GLU A 237 -6.08 4.88 1.81
C GLU A 237 -7.13 5.42 0.82
N ARG A 238 -7.72 4.54 0.01
CA ARG A 238 -8.85 4.92 -0.85
C ARG A 238 -10.10 5.32 -0.06
N GLU A 239 -10.26 4.81 1.16
CA GLU A 239 -11.38 5.15 2.05
C GLU A 239 -11.16 6.42 2.86
N ARG A 240 -9.93 6.91 2.98
CA ARG A 240 -9.64 8.18 3.65
C ARG A 240 -10.32 9.33 2.92
N ARG A 241 -11.19 10.04 3.64
CA ARG A 241 -11.90 11.21 3.10
C ARG A 241 -11.10 12.49 3.23
N PHE A 242 -10.23 12.55 4.23
CA PHE A 242 -9.39 13.72 4.50
C PHE A 242 -7.92 13.41 4.22
N ARG A 243 -7.24 14.32 3.54
CA ARG A 243 -5.80 14.31 3.28
C ARG A 243 -5.24 15.67 3.62
N ALA A 244 -4.10 15.70 4.25
CA ALA A 244 -3.38 16.91 4.57
C ALA A 244 -1.90 16.77 4.21
N GLU A 245 -1.32 17.84 3.68
CA GLU A 245 0.12 17.96 3.46
C GLU A 245 0.56 19.31 3.99
N LEU A 246 1.59 19.31 4.83
CA LEU A 246 2.26 20.51 5.30
C LEU A 246 3.72 20.44 4.85
N ARG A 247 4.24 21.54 4.32
CA ARG A 247 5.62 21.62 3.83
C ARG A 247 6.27 22.90 4.34
N LEU A 248 7.45 22.76 4.93
CA LEU A 248 8.26 23.87 5.39
C LEU A 248 9.70 23.67 4.88
N GLY A 249 10.39 24.75 4.59
CA GLY A 249 11.76 24.65 4.16
C GLY A 249 12.43 25.98 3.85
N PHE A 250 13.63 25.86 3.32
CA PHE A 250 14.48 26.98 2.92
C PHE A 250 14.66 26.95 1.41
N LEU A 251 14.85 28.11 0.83
CA LEU A 251 15.18 28.27 -0.57
C LEU A 251 16.29 29.31 -0.77
N TYR A 252 16.94 29.23 -1.91
CA TYR A 252 17.86 30.25 -2.40
C TYR A 252 17.56 30.49 -3.88
N ASP A 253 17.22 31.74 -4.21
CA ASP A 253 16.83 32.15 -5.55
C ASP A 253 17.87 33.13 -6.12
N THR A 254 18.35 32.86 -7.33
CA THR A 254 19.41 33.66 -7.97
C THR A 254 18.88 34.81 -8.82
N ASN A 255 17.56 34.90 -9.03
CA ASN A 255 16.93 35.97 -9.81
C ASN A 255 15.46 36.14 -9.39
N VAL A 256 15.26 36.63 -8.17
CA VAL A 256 13.92 36.82 -7.55
C VAL A 256 13.06 37.75 -8.37
N ALA A 257 13.62 38.87 -8.85
CA ALA A 257 12.91 39.89 -9.63
C ALA A 257 12.70 39.50 -11.11
N VAL A 258 13.21 38.35 -11.56
CA VAL A 258 13.16 37.89 -12.97
C VAL A 258 13.75 38.94 -13.91
N GLU A 259 14.91 39.44 -13.55
CA GLU A 259 15.64 40.44 -14.33
C GLU A 259 16.23 39.88 -15.61
N PRO A 260 16.31 40.72 -16.68
CA PRO A 260 16.96 40.35 -17.93
C PRO A 260 18.42 39.92 -17.76
N GLU A 261 18.91 39.07 -18.65
CA GLU A 261 20.34 38.79 -18.77
C GLU A 261 21.13 40.04 -19.18
N PRO A 262 22.43 40.12 -18.85
CA PRO A 262 23.29 41.14 -19.37
C PRO A 262 23.25 41.18 -20.89
N SER A 263 22.95 42.33 -21.45
CA SER A 263 22.84 42.51 -22.89
C SER A 263 23.35 43.88 -23.35
N HIS A 264 23.51 44.08 -24.66
CA HIS A 264 23.85 45.39 -25.22
C HIS A 264 22.60 46.25 -25.42
N ASP A 265 21.40 45.75 -25.05
CA ASP A 265 20.16 46.51 -25.12
C ASP A 265 20.07 47.44 -23.89
N PRO A 266 20.02 48.79 -24.12
CA PRO A 266 19.98 49.73 -22.99
C PRO A 266 18.73 49.58 -22.11
N THR A 267 17.60 49.15 -22.69
CA THR A 267 16.34 48.95 -22.00
C THR A 267 16.47 47.76 -21.07
N ALA A 268 17.03 46.65 -21.55
CA ALA A 268 17.27 45.48 -20.73
C ALA A 268 18.23 45.78 -19.57
N GLU A 269 19.30 46.52 -19.84
CA GLU A 269 20.25 46.93 -18.77
C GLU A 269 19.62 47.87 -17.75
N SER A 270 18.72 48.77 -18.15
CA SER A 270 18.04 49.69 -17.23
C SER A 270 17.11 48.98 -16.22
N LEU A 271 16.62 47.80 -16.55
CA LEU A 271 15.76 46.99 -15.68
C LEU A 271 16.53 46.14 -14.66
N ARG A 272 17.85 46.11 -14.76
CA ARG A 272 18.68 45.30 -13.86
C ARG A 272 18.95 46.06 -12.55
N GLN A 273 18.70 45.37 -11.46
CA GLN A 273 18.94 45.88 -10.12
C GLN A 273 20.31 45.42 -9.60
N ARG A 274 20.83 46.10 -8.57
CA ARG A 274 22.07 45.69 -7.93
C ARG A 274 21.97 44.41 -7.12
N LYS A 275 20.77 44.08 -6.63
CA LYS A 275 20.50 42.93 -5.79
C LYS A 275 19.26 42.21 -6.34
N ASN A 276 19.48 41.02 -6.87
CA ASN A 276 18.42 40.19 -7.46
C ASN A 276 18.39 38.77 -6.89
N ARG A 277 19.22 38.48 -5.87
CA ARG A 277 19.35 37.17 -5.25
C ARG A 277 18.90 37.25 -3.80
N SER A 278 18.25 36.19 -3.33
CA SER A 278 17.83 36.14 -1.92
C SER A 278 17.78 34.70 -1.42
N PRO A 279 18.28 34.41 -0.22
CA PRO A 279 17.79 33.30 0.56
C PRO A 279 16.37 33.59 1.04
N GLY A 280 15.64 32.56 1.39
CA GLY A 280 14.28 32.71 1.95
C GLY A 280 13.75 31.42 2.51
N GLU A 281 12.56 31.49 3.07
CA GLU A 281 11.78 30.39 3.59
C GLU A 281 10.59 30.11 2.69
N VAL A 282 10.13 28.86 2.71
CA VAL A 282 8.92 28.43 2.02
C VAL A 282 8.02 27.68 2.99
N ALA A 283 6.73 28.04 2.98
CA ALA A 283 5.68 27.33 3.69
C ALA A 283 4.57 26.97 2.71
N ALA A 284 4.07 25.74 2.79
CA ALA A 284 2.92 25.30 2.02
C ALA A 284 2.04 24.36 2.85
N ALA A 285 0.73 24.45 2.62
CA ALA A 285 -0.26 23.57 3.21
C ALA A 285 -1.29 23.18 2.14
N ARG A 286 -1.71 21.93 2.14
CA ARG A 286 -2.79 21.46 1.29
C ARG A 286 -3.70 20.57 2.11
N PHE A 287 -4.99 20.84 2.03
CA PHE A 287 -6.06 20.08 2.67
C PHE A 287 -7.04 19.65 1.59
N GLU A 288 -7.41 18.39 1.60
CA GLU A 288 -8.37 17.83 0.66
C GLU A 288 -9.40 16.99 1.42
N TYR A 289 -10.68 17.22 1.16
CA TYR A 289 -11.77 16.46 1.77
C TYR A 289 -12.73 15.93 0.71
N ALA A 290 -12.88 14.59 0.67
CA ALA A 290 -13.86 13.92 -0.18
C ALA A 290 -15.22 13.93 0.52
N TRP A 291 -16.02 14.95 0.25
CA TRP A 291 -17.34 15.13 0.89
C TRP A 291 -18.42 14.19 0.33
N LEU A 292 -18.29 13.79 -0.93
CA LEU A 292 -19.15 12.78 -1.57
C LEU A 292 -18.27 11.64 -2.09
N ARG A 293 -18.68 10.41 -1.76
CA ARG A 293 -18.10 9.19 -2.33
C ARG A 293 -19.20 8.14 -2.39
N THR A 294 -19.76 7.95 -3.58
CA THR A 294 -20.91 7.07 -3.81
C THR A 294 -20.74 6.35 -5.13
N GLY A 295 -20.56 5.02 -5.07
CA GLY A 295 -20.33 4.20 -6.24
C GLY A 295 -19.12 4.70 -7.05
N PRO A 296 -19.28 5.00 -8.36
CA PRO A 296 -18.19 5.48 -9.21
C PRO A 296 -17.85 6.96 -9.01
N TRP A 297 -18.67 7.71 -8.26
CA TRP A 297 -18.53 9.15 -8.09
C TRP A 297 -17.75 9.51 -6.84
N GLU A 298 -16.85 10.48 -6.99
CA GLU A 298 -16.18 11.14 -5.88
C GLU A 298 -16.19 12.65 -6.11
N ALA A 299 -16.55 13.43 -5.07
CA ALA A 299 -16.42 14.88 -5.10
C ALA A 299 -15.57 15.35 -3.93
N THR A 300 -14.70 16.32 -4.21
CA THR A 300 -13.69 16.81 -3.28
C THR A 300 -13.73 18.33 -3.17
N VAL A 301 -13.39 18.82 -1.99
CA VAL A 301 -13.01 20.21 -1.77
C VAL A 301 -11.53 20.23 -1.38
N THR A 302 -10.79 21.16 -1.98
CA THR A 302 -9.36 21.34 -1.72
C THR A 302 -9.10 22.78 -1.33
N TYR A 303 -8.28 22.98 -0.31
CA TYR A 303 -7.67 24.27 -0.01
C TYR A 303 -6.15 24.10 -0.02
N SER A 304 -5.46 25.03 -0.68
CA SER A 304 -4.00 25.07 -0.70
C SER A 304 -3.52 26.48 -0.35
N PHE A 305 -2.50 26.52 0.47
CA PHE A 305 -1.78 27.72 0.86
C PHE A 305 -0.32 27.56 0.45
N PHE A 306 0.29 28.64 -0.06
CA PHE A 306 1.71 28.69 -0.39
C PHE A 306 2.24 30.08 -0.07
N GLN A 307 3.43 30.13 0.55
CA GLN A 307 4.10 31.38 0.87
C GLN A 307 5.61 31.23 0.70
N THR A 308 6.24 32.26 0.14
CA THR A 308 7.68 32.49 0.18
C THR A 308 7.98 33.75 0.98
N MET A 309 9.08 33.73 1.72
CA MET A 309 9.60 34.86 2.49
C MET A 309 11.06 35.08 2.08
N MET A 310 11.31 36.12 1.27
CA MET A 310 12.62 36.46 0.74
C MET A 310 13.33 37.38 1.70
N ASN A 311 14.42 36.93 2.33
CA ASN A 311 15.07 37.67 3.42
C ASN A 311 15.73 38.98 2.96
N ASP A 312 16.23 38.98 1.72
CA ASP A 312 16.93 40.13 1.16
C ASP A 312 16.07 41.02 0.25
N LEU A 313 14.94 40.50 -0.20
CA LEU A 313 14.04 41.13 -1.16
C LEU A 313 12.56 40.89 -0.74
N PRO A 314 12.13 41.40 0.42
CA PRO A 314 10.78 41.13 0.96
C PRO A 314 9.65 41.61 0.05
N SER A 315 9.87 42.66 -0.75
CA SER A 315 8.88 43.12 -1.77
C SER A 315 8.54 42.10 -2.84
N PHE A 316 9.25 40.97 -2.89
CA PHE A 316 8.95 39.82 -3.76
C PHE A 316 8.38 38.61 -2.99
N ASN A 317 7.95 38.82 -1.76
CA ASN A 317 7.22 37.78 -1.02
C ASN A 317 5.93 37.46 -1.73
N ILE A 318 5.71 36.16 -1.97
CA ILE A 318 4.50 35.67 -2.63
C ILE A 318 3.68 34.91 -1.59
N GLN A 319 2.38 35.21 -1.54
CA GLN A 319 1.40 34.39 -0.84
C GLN A 319 0.29 34.00 -1.82
N ASN A 320 -0.11 32.73 -1.80
CA ASN A 320 -1.18 32.23 -2.65
C ASN A 320 -2.18 31.38 -1.86
N HIS A 321 -3.46 31.69 -2.02
CA HIS A 321 -4.58 30.94 -1.48
C HIS A 321 -5.38 30.34 -2.62
N LEU A 322 -5.54 29.04 -2.65
CA LEU A 322 -6.30 28.34 -3.68
C LEU A 322 -7.40 27.49 -3.05
N GLY A 323 -8.64 27.75 -3.45
CA GLY A 323 -9.79 26.91 -3.16
C GLY A 323 -10.25 26.18 -4.41
N ALA A 324 -10.52 24.87 -4.33
CA ALA A 324 -11.00 24.11 -5.47
C ALA A 324 -12.12 23.12 -5.12
N LEU A 325 -13.04 22.95 -6.06
CA LEU A 325 -14.09 21.93 -6.04
C LEU A 325 -13.85 20.98 -7.22
N GLY A 326 -13.84 19.68 -6.93
CA GLY A 326 -13.61 18.64 -7.94
C GLY A 326 -14.71 17.59 -7.90
N ALA A 327 -15.01 17.02 -9.06
CA ALA A 327 -15.85 15.84 -9.20
C ALA A 327 -15.21 14.87 -10.17
N THR A 328 -15.20 13.59 -9.82
CA THR A 328 -14.65 12.53 -10.66
C THR A 328 -15.61 11.37 -10.77
N TYR A 329 -15.62 10.73 -11.92
CA TYR A 329 -16.34 9.50 -12.22
C TYR A 329 -15.34 8.43 -12.65
N ARG A 330 -15.42 7.22 -12.07
CA ARG A 330 -14.57 6.08 -12.39
C ARG A 330 -15.39 5.00 -13.06
N GLY A 331 -14.86 4.44 -14.15
CA GLY A 331 -15.49 3.35 -14.89
C GLY A 331 -14.46 2.44 -15.54
N ALA A 332 -14.95 1.52 -16.36
CA ALA A 332 -14.12 0.68 -17.21
C ALA A 332 -14.69 0.62 -18.63
N LEU A 333 -13.81 0.75 -19.62
CA LEU A 333 -14.12 0.60 -21.03
C LEU A 333 -13.37 -0.63 -21.55
N ALA A 334 -14.08 -1.68 -21.95
CA ALA A 334 -13.49 -2.93 -22.45
C ALA A 334 -12.39 -3.47 -21.50
N ALA A 335 -12.66 -3.50 -20.19
CA ALA A 335 -11.76 -3.88 -19.09
C ALA A 335 -10.61 -2.88 -18.80
N MET A 336 -10.48 -1.79 -19.51
CA MET A 336 -9.53 -0.71 -19.20
C MET A 336 -10.17 0.28 -18.23
N PRO A 337 -9.61 0.46 -17.02
CA PRO A 337 -10.10 1.47 -16.09
C PRO A 337 -9.94 2.88 -16.66
N TYR A 338 -10.96 3.71 -16.49
CA TYR A 338 -10.87 5.13 -16.81
C TYR A 338 -11.40 5.99 -15.67
N GLN A 339 -10.96 7.24 -15.67
CA GLN A 339 -11.47 8.28 -14.79
C GLN A 339 -11.75 9.54 -15.62
N LEU A 340 -12.93 10.11 -15.48
CA LEU A 340 -13.27 11.43 -16.01
C LEU A 340 -13.43 12.38 -14.83
N GLY A 341 -13.06 13.64 -15.00
CA GLY A 341 -13.20 14.60 -13.94
C GLY A 341 -13.37 16.02 -14.44
N ALA A 342 -13.99 16.83 -13.57
CA ALA A 342 -14.10 18.25 -13.71
C ALA A 342 -13.65 18.92 -12.42
N GLN A 343 -12.96 20.04 -12.53
CA GLN A 343 -12.50 20.83 -11.39
C GLN A 343 -12.70 22.30 -11.69
N TYR A 344 -13.18 23.04 -10.69
CA TYR A 344 -13.14 24.49 -10.66
C TYR A 344 -12.24 24.92 -9.50
N ALA A 345 -11.34 25.87 -9.76
CA ALA A 345 -10.45 26.42 -8.75
C ALA A 345 -10.45 27.96 -8.87
N TYR A 346 -10.41 28.60 -7.72
CA TYR A 346 -10.14 30.02 -7.58
C TYR A 346 -8.86 30.18 -6.79
N ASP A 347 -7.93 30.97 -7.28
CA ASP A 347 -6.73 31.34 -6.54
C ASP A 347 -6.52 32.84 -6.48
N TYR A 348 -6.07 33.29 -5.30
CA TYR A 348 -5.79 34.65 -4.94
C TYR A 348 -4.32 34.74 -4.53
N LEU A 349 -3.55 35.50 -5.30
CA LEU A 349 -2.12 35.64 -5.12
C LEU A 349 -1.80 37.09 -4.75
N THR A 350 -1.00 37.26 -3.67
CA THR A 350 -0.43 38.55 -3.29
C THR A 350 1.07 38.60 -3.56
N LEU A 351 1.57 39.79 -3.78
CA LEU A 351 2.98 40.13 -3.88
C LEU A 351 3.25 41.30 -2.92
N ASP A 352 4.16 41.10 -1.95
CA ASP A 352 4.42 42.08 -0.87
C ASP A 352 3.13 42.46 -0.08
N ASP A 353 2.31 41.44 0.23
CA ASP A 353 1.00 41.53 0.88
C ASP A 353 -0.10 42.26 0.08
N ASP A 354 0.23 42.90 -1.05
CA ASP A 354 -0.73 43.54 -1.94
C ASP A 354 -1.32 42.54 -2.93
N GLU A 355 -2.57 42.74 -3.32
CA GLU A 355 -3.22 41.94 -4.35
C GLU A 355 -2.42 42.00 -5.68
N PHE A 356 -2.08 40.84 -6.24
CA PHE A 356 -1.36 40.75 -7.51
C PHE A 356 -2.17 40.07 -8.60
N LEU A 357 -2.84 38.97 -8.28
CA LEU A 357 -3.56 38.16 -9.27
C LEU A 357 -4.74 37.42 -8.64
N GLN A 358 -5.91 37.56 -9.24
CA GLN A 358 -7.05 36.67 -9.07
C GLN A 358 -7.20 35.78 -10.31
N ARG A 359 -7.44 34.47 -10.09
CA ARG A 359 -7.55 33.55 -11.23
C ARG A 359 -8.64 32.52 -10.98
N ASN A 360 -9.56 32.41 -11.95
CA ASN A 360 -10.52 31.33 -12.01
C ASN A 360 -10.05 30.29 -13.02
N THR A 361 -10.14 29.01 -12.64
CA THR A 361 -9.70 27.91 -13.49
C THR A 361 -10.75 26.81 -13.54
N ALA A 362 -11.23 26.50 -14.74
CA ALA A 362 -12.06 25.33 -14.99
C ALA A 362 -11.25 24.29 -15.76
N THR A 363 -11.18 23.07 -15.27
CA THR A 363 -10.43 21.97 -15.89
C THR A 363 -11.34 20.78 -16.11
N LEU A 364 -11.30 20.21 -17.30
CA LEU A 364 -11.85 18.89 -17.61
C LEU A 364 -10.69 17.94 -17.88
N PHE A 365 -10.75 16.74 -17.35
CA PHE A 365 -9.70 15.76 -17.59
C PHE A 365 -10.28 14.34 -17.71
N GLY A 366 -9.56 13.52 -18.47
CA GLY A 366 -9.84 12.09 -18.63
C GLY A 366 -8.54 11.32 -18.55
N THR A 367 -8.56 10.20 -17.81
CA THR A 367 -7.43 9.29 -17.68
C THR A 367 -7.86 7.90 -18.08
N LEU A 368 -7.11 7.23 -18.93
CA LEU A 368 -7.32 5.84 -19.34
C LEU A 368 -6.10 5.00 -18.93
N VAL A 369 -6.33 3.91 -18.23
CA VAL A 369 -5.31 2.92 -17.92
C VAL A 369 -5.39 1.82 -18.97
N GLU A 370 -4.51 1.87 -19.97
CA GLU A 370 -4.50 0.94 -21.11
C GLU A 370 -4.07 -0.47 -20.67
N ASN A 371 -3.08 -0.52 -19.78
CA ASN A 371 -2.57 -1.73 -19.15
C ASN A 371 -1.79 -1.36 -17.87
N PRO A 372 -1.29 -2.32 -17.08
CA PRO A 372 -0.53 -2.01 -15.86
C PRO A 372 0.71 -1.12 -16.07
N GLY A 373 1.29 -1.12 -17.27
CA GLY A 373 2.48 -0.33 -17.61
C GLY A 373 2.19 1.01 -18.28
N ASN A 374 0.96 1.27 -18.76
CA ASN A 374 0.67 2.44 -19.58
C ASN A 374 -0.62 3.15 -19.15
N LEU A 375 -0.53 4.47 -19.13
CA LEU A 375 -1.66 5.33 -18.78
C LEU A 375 -1.60 6.60 -19.63
N THR A 376 -2.72 6.99 -20.25
CA THR A 376 -2.87 8.26 -20.99
C THR A 376 -3.85 9.17 -20.29
N ALA A 377 -3.47 10.43 -20.10
CA ALA A 377 -4.31 11.49 -19.57
C ALA A 377 -4.52 12.57 -20.64
N LEU A 378 -5.77 12.99 -20.81
CA LEU A 378 -6.18 14.13 -21.62
C LEU A 378 -6.69 15.23 -20.69
N GLN A 379 -6.45 16.49 -21.04
CA GLN A 379 -6.97 17.61 -20.27
C GLN A 379 -7.31 18.81 -21.17
N GLY A 380 -8.37 19.52 -20.78
CA GLY A 380 -8.73 20.83 -21.28
C GLY A 380 -8.89 21.80 -20.11
N ARG A 381 -8.38 23.01 -20.24
CA ARG A 381 -8.41 24.04 -19.19
C ARG A 381 -8.84 25.37 -19.77
N PHE A 382 -9.72 26.04 -19.06
CA PHE A 382 -10.07 27.44 -19.28
C PHE A 382 -9.71 28.24 -18.01
N GLN A 383 -9.09 29.39 -18.18
CA GLN A 383 -8.73 30.30 -17.09
C GLN A 383 -9.14 31.73 -17.44
N THR A 384 -9.62 32.46 -16.43
CA THR A 384 -9.63 33.92 -16.43
C THR A 384 -8.61 34.43 -15.44
N LYS A 385 -7.89 35.47 -15.78
CA LYS A 385 -6.84 36.10 -14.98
C LYS A 385 -7.15 37.58 -14.86
N GLU A 386 -7.18 38.08 -13.64
CA GLU A 386 -7.37 39.49 -13.31
C GLU A 386 -6.16 39.94 -12.49
N PHE A 387 -5.36 40.82 -13.07
CA PHE A 387 -4.19 41.38 -12.37
C PHE A 387 -4.56 42.68 -11.73
N SER A 388 -4.10 42.90 -10.48
CA SER A 388 -4.18 44.20 -9.85
C SER A 388 -3.36 45.20 -10.68
N ALA A 389 -4.05 46.16 -11.28
CA ALA A 389 -3.44 47.09 -12.20
C ALA A 389 -3.09 48.38 -11.48
N ASP A 390 -1.87 48.88 -11.66
CA ASP A 390 -1.57 50.26 -11.44
C ASP A 390 -2.39 51.13 -12.43
N SER A 391 -3.07 52.16 -11.96
CA SER A 391 -3.96 53.03 -12.76
C SER A 391 -3.26 53.69 -13.96
N ASN A 392 -1.93 53.64 -14.02
CA ASN A 392 -1.08 54.23 -15.03
C ASN A 392 -0.57 53.27 -16.13
N ILE A 393 -0.99 52.00 -16.12
CA ILE A 393 -0.58 51.03 -17.13
C ILE A 393 -1.27 51.34 -18.46
N SER A 394 -0.51 51.34 -19.55
CA SER A 394 -1.08 51.52 -20.90
C SER A 394 -2.03 50.37 -21.25
N PRO A 395 -3.05 50.60 -22.07
CA PRO A 395 -4.00 49.55 -22.45
C PRO A 395 -3.31 48.34 -23.09
N GLU A 396 -2.18 48.53 -23.80
CA GLU A 396 -1.42 47.47 -24.45
C GLU A 396 -0.68 46.55 -23.47
N GLU A 397 -0.42 47.02 -22.25
CA GLU A 397 0.28 46.33 -21.18
C GLU A 397 -0.65 45.65 -20.16
N ARG A 398 -1.98 45.70 -20.37
CA ARG A 398 -2.91 44.97 -19.51
C ARG A 398 -2.71 43.48 -19.62
N ARG A 399 -2.62 42.81 -18.48
CA ARG A 399 -2.35 41.37 -18.38
C ARG A 399 -3.60 40.54 -18.13
N ASP A 400 -4.75 41.19 -17.85
CA ASP A 400 -6.03 40.51 -17.73
C ASP A 400 -6.28 39.68 -18.96
N ALA A 401 -6.65 38.41 -18.79
CA ALA A 401 -6.63 37.47 -19.90
C ALA A 401 -7.61 36.32 -19.72
N GLN A 402 -8.00 35.76 -20.85
CA GLN A 402 -8.57 34.42 -20.93
C GLN A 402 -7.53 33.47 -21.56
N ASN A 403 -7.33 32.31 -20.93
CA ASN A 403 -6.44 31.29 -21.44
C ASN A 403 -7.19 29.98 -21.67
N TRP A 404 -6.99 29.40 -22.82
CA TRP A 404 -7.52 28.09 -23.22
C TRP A 404 -6.35 27.14 -23.44
N MET A 405 -6.41 25.95 -22.84
CA MET A 405 -5.37 24.94 -23.03
C MET A 405 -6.00 23.57 -23.28
N VAL A 406 -5.43 22.84 -24.22
CA VAL A 406 -5.68 21.41 -24.42
C VAL A 406 -4.36 20.66 -24.40
N GLY A 407 -4.35 19.46 -23.86
CA GLY A 407 -3.12 18.69 -23.82
C GLY A 407 -3.34 17.23 -23.48
N PHE A 408 -2.29 16.46 -23.70
CA PHE A 408 -2.23 15.06 -23.29
C PHE A 408 -0.91 14.77 -22.59
N THR A 409 -0.93 13.71 -21.78
CA THR A 409 0.28 13.15 -21.14
C THR A 409 0.18 11.63 -21.18
N HIS A 410 1.21 10.98 -21.65
CA HIS A 410 1.37 9.52 -21.57
C HIS A 410 2.39 9.16 -20.53
N ILE A 411 2.07 8.17 -19.68
CA ILE A 411 2.90 7.73 -18.56
C ILE A 411 3.22 6.25 -18.73
N PHE A 412 4.51 5.95 -18.85
CA PHE A 412 5.04 4.60 -18.78
C PHE A 412 5.40 4.27 -17.33
N ARG A 413 4.89 3.13 -16.84
CA ARG A 413 5.07 2.67 -15.47
C ARG A 413 5.84 1.36 -15.46
N PHE A 414 6.84 1.25 -14.58
CA PHE A 414 7.69 0.08 -14.46
C PHE A 414 7.78 -0.35 -12.99
N GLN A 415 7.92 -1.65 -12.75
CA GLN A 415 8.08 -2.24 -11.43
C GLN A 415 7.04 -1.71 -10.40
N GLU A 416 5.74 -1.86 -10.73
CA GLU A 416 4.64 -1.46 -9.84
C GLU A 416 4.72 0.02 -9.41
N ASP A 417 4.95 0.91 -10.36
CA ASP A 417 5.07 2.37 -10.19
C ASP A 417 6.34 2.86 -9.45
N ARG A 418 7.32 1.99 -9.23
CA ARG A 418 8.62 2.42 -8.67
C ARG A 418 9.39 3.33 -9.62
N HIS A 419 9.24 3.11 -10.93
CA HIS A 419 9.86 3.93 -11.97
C HIS A 419 8.79 4.41 -12.95
N LEU A 420 8.89 5.69 -13.32
CA LEU A 420 7.94 6.33 -14.21
C LEU A 420 8.69 7.11 -15.29
N ILE A 421 8.17 7.11 -16.51
CA ILE A 421 8.53 8.06 -17.56
C ILE A 421 7.23 8.70 -18.03
N ARG A 422 7.18 10.02 -18.13
CA ARG A 422 6.03 10.75 -18.65
C ARG A 422 6.44 11.65 -19.80
N LEU A 423 5.62 11.68 -20.84
CA LEU A 423 5.77 12.54 -22.00
C LEU A 423 4.42 13.23 -22.23
N GLY A 424 4.45 14.52 -22.48
CA GLY A 424 3.23 15.29 -22.69
C GLY A 424 3.41 16.43 -23.67
N TYR A 425 2.29 16.87 -24.19
CA TYR A 425 2.20 18.04 -25.03
C TYR A 425 0.95 18.83 -24.68
N GLN A 426 1.06 20.17 -24.70
CA GLN A 426 -0.03 21.08 -24.48
C GLN A 426 0.02 22.19 -25.53
N PHE A 427 -1.13 22.59 -25.98
CA PHE A 427 -1.33 23.77 -26.78
C PHE A 427 -2.18 24.75 -26.00
N ASP A 428 -1.75 26.01 -25.91
CA ASP A 428 -2.49 27.04 -25.19
C ASP A 428 -2.60 28.34 -26.00
N VAL A 429 -3.68 29.05 -25.73
CA VAL A 429 -4.00 30.34 -26.34
C VAL A 429 -4.24 31.32 -25.21
N GLU A 430 -3.45 32.37 -25.16
CA GLU A 430 -3.66 33.50 -24.26
C GLU A 430 -4.28 34.65 -25.01
N ASP A 431 -5.50 35.03 -24.66
CA ASP A 431 -6.18 36.21 -25.16
C ASP A 431 -6.24 37.26 -24.05
N ALA A 432 -5.17 38.05 -23.93
CA ALA A 432 -5.04 39.11 -22.96
C ALA A 432 -5.74 40.38 -23.45
N ASP A 433 -6.20 41.25 -22.53
CA ASP A 433 -6.75 42.55 -22.89
C ASP A 433 -5.68 43.38 -23.60
N GLY A 434 -4.46 43.39 -23.07
CA GLY A 434 -3.32 44.05 -23.71
C GLY A 434 -2.72 43.24 -24.84
N ARG A 435 -2.62 43.90 -26.04
CA ARG A 435 -2.10 43.26 -27.23
C ARG A 435 -0.69 42.68 -27.10
N ASN A 436 0.14 43.21 -26.19
CA ASN A 436 1.51 42.77 -25.97
C ASN A 436 1.62 41.37 -25.33
N PHE A 437 0.51 40.84 -24.77
CA PHE A 437 0.48 39.56 -24.07
C PHE A 437 -0.35 38.50 -24.77
N LYS A 438 -0.93 38.77 -25.94
CA LYS A 438 -1.68 37.79 -26.71
C LYS A 438 -0.73 36.83 -27.42
N TYR A 439 -0.81 35.52 -27.14
CA TYR A 439 0.07 34.52 -27.75
C TYR A 439 -0.62 33.19 -28.06
N LEU A 440 0.05 32.40 -28.92
CA LEU A 440 -0.15 30.97 -29.08
C LEU A 440 1.04 30.25 -28.49
N GLY A 441 0.76 29.28 -27.62
CA GLY A 441 1.78 28.52 -26.87
C GLY A 441 1.80 27.05 -27.26
N HIS A 442 3.00 26.50 -27.37
CA HIS A 442 3.28 25.09 -27.56
C HIS A 442 4.17 24.62 -26.41
N ARG A 443 3.73 23.63 -25.66
CA ARG A 443 4.45 23.17 -24.47
C ARG A 443 4.73 21.69 -24.56
N ALA A 444 6.00 21.31 -24.51
CA ALA A 444 6.45 19.93 -24.44
C ALA A 444 6.88 19.60 -23.01
N LEU A 445 6.42 18.48 -22.51
CA LEU A 445 6.66 18.01 -21.13
C LEU A 445 7.35 16.65 -21.18
N ALA A 446 8.39 16.47 -20.40
CA ALA A 446 8.99 15.18 -20.17
C ALA A 446 9.32 15.03 -18.67
N GLY A 447 9.23 13.84 -18.14
CA GLY A 447 9.58 13.59 -16.74
C GLY A 447 9.98 12.15 -16.51
N ALA A 448 10.87 11.94 -15.55
CA ALA A 448 11.30 10.62 -15.13
C ALA A 448 11.33 10.54 -13.61
N GLN A 449 10.94 9.40 -13.07
CA GLN A 449 11.12 9.04 -11.66
C GLN A 449 11.84 7.70 -11.57
N TYR A 450 12.85 7.64 -10.74
CA TYR A 450 13.56 6.41 -10.38
C TYR A 450 13.59 6.26 -8.87
N THR A 451 13.07 5.15 -8.34
CA THR A 451 13.15 4.82 -6.92
C THR A 451 14.33 3.92 -6.68
N LEU A 452 15.26 4.35 -5.83
CA LEU A 452 16.44 3.58 -5.48
C LEU A 452 16.05 2.27 -4.78
N PRO A 453 16.81 1.18 -4.97
CA PRO A 453 16.49 -0.12 -4.37
C PRO A 453 16.63 -0.12 -2.83
N TRP A 454 17.33 0.84 -2.26
CA TRP A 454 17.54 1.00 -0.82
C TRP A 454 16.85 2.27 -0.30
N GLY A 455 16.04 2.12 0.76
CA GLY A 455 15.47 3.21 1.53
C GLY A 455 14.47 4.10 0.80
N ASP A 456 13.82 3.59 -0.26
CA ASP A 456 12.73 4.22 -1.02
C ASP A 456 12.99 5.67 -1.45
N THR A 457 14.27 6.04 -1.58
CA THR A 457 14.67 7.37 -2.06
C THR A 457 14.27 7.52 -3.52
N ARG A 458 13.54 8.58 -3.85
CA ARG A 458 13.05 8.86 -5.20
C ARG A 458 13.88 9.98 -5.83
N LEU A 459 14.40 9.71 -7.01
CA LEU A 459 15.02 10.69 -7.88
C LEU A 459 13.99 11.08 -8.93
N ARG A 460 13.71 12.38 -9.07
CA ARG A 460 12.79 12.90 -10.08
C ARG A 460 13.49 13.94 -10.91
N TYR A 461 13.18 13.92 -12.19
CA TYR A 461 13.59 14.94 -13.12
C TYR A 461 12.40 15.31 -14.00
N ASP A 462 12.13 16.60 -14.13
CA ASP A 462 11.08 17.16 -14.95
C ASP A 462 11.67 18.19 -15.89
N PHE A 463 11.29 18.09 -17.14
CA PHE A 463 11.61 18.99 -18.23
C PHE A 463 10.34 19.59 -18.78
N ASP A 464 10.33 20.90 -18.97
CA ASP A 464 9.22 21.67 -19.48
C ASP A 464 9.76 22.68 -20.48
N LEU A 465 9.32 22.61 -21.72
CA LEU A 465 9.63 23.57 -22.78
C LEU A 465 8.35 24.24 -23.22
N HIS A 466 8.25 25.55 -23.04
CA HIS A 466 7.12 26.36 -23.44
C HIS A 466 7.57 27.38 -24.51
N HIS A 467 7.13 27.19 -25.77
CA HIS A 467 7.36 28.08 -26.86
C HIS A 467 6.12 28.94 -27.13
N ARG A 468 6.26 30.27 -27.06
CA ARG A 468 5.19 31.23 -27.16
C ARG A 468 5.42 32.16 -28.35
N ASN A 469 4.47 32.20 -29.30
CA ASN A 469 4.46 33.11 -30.41
C ASN A 469 3.41 34.19 -30.15
N TYR A 470 3.85 35.41 -29.92
CA TYR A 470 2.96 36.56 -29.68
C TYR A 470 2.40 37.07 -31.00
N ARG A 471 1.13 37.47 -30.97
CA ARG A 471 0.36 37.82 -32.17
C ARG A 471 0.60 39.25 -32.69
N HIS A 472 1.27 40.07 -31.88
CA HIS A 472 1.46 41.49 -32.16
C HIS A 472 2.88 41.92 -31.82
N ALA A 473 3.40 42.91 -32.56
CA ALA A 473 4.63 43.58 -32.22
C ALA A 473 4.48 44.30 -30.87
N HIS A 474 5.50 44.20 -29.98
CA HIS A 474 5.48 44.85 -28.67
C HIS A 474 5.57 46.37 -28.83
N THR A 475 4.72 47.12 -28.15
CA THR A 475 4.51 48.55 -28.40
C THR A 475 5.29 49.50 -27.48
N VAL A 476 5.63 49.04 -26.27
CA VAL A 476 6.18 49.90 -25.21
C VAL A 476 7.71 49.92 -25.21
N LEU A 477 8.34 48.89 -25.73
CA LEU A 477 9.80 48.85 -25.76
C LEU A 477 10.34 49.66 -26.94
N PRO A 478 11.30 50.57 -26.73
CA PRO A 478 11.96 51.28 -27.79
C PRO A 478 12.71 50.25 -28.65
N VAL A 479 12.20 50.02 -29.83
CA VAL A 479 12.78 49.08 -30.75
C VAL A 479 13.87 49.81 -31.52
N VAL A 480 15.11 49.40 -31.31
CA VAL A 480 16.19 49.74 -32.27
C VAL A 480 15.85 49.02 -33.57
N ALA A 481 15.47 49.79 -34.58
CA ALA A 481 14.86 49.36 -35.84
C ALA A 481 15.30 47.99 -36.39
N PRO A 482 14.36 47.22 -36.99
CA PRO A 482 13.04 47.63 -37.46
C PRO A 482 11.91 47.31 -36.45
N ALA A 483 11.13 48.30 -36.17
CA ALA A 483 10.08 48.44 -35.15
C ALA A 483 8.87 47.49 -35.24
N THR A 484 8.97 46.29 -35.79
CA THR A 484 7.82 45.47 -36.13
C THR A 484 8.00 43.97 -35.88
N ARG A 485 8.89 43.57 -34.94
CA ARG A 485 9.02 42.16 -34.64
C ARG A 485 7.99 41.72 -33.62
N GLU A 486 7.22 40.71 -33.99
CA GLU A 486 6.42 39.92 -33.02
C GLU A 486 7.37 39.26 -32.02
N ARG A 487 7.00 39.30 -30.77
CA ARG A 487 7.76 38.66 -29.68
C ARG A 487 7.67 37.14 -29.83
N VAL A 488 8.77 36.45 -29.65
CA VAL A 488 8.86 34.99 -29.57
C VAL A 488 9.67 34.61 -28.35
N ASP A 489 9.08 33.85 -27.45
CA ASP A 489 9.75 33.35 -26.27
C ASP A 489 9.87 31.84 -26.31
N THR A 490 11.00 31.33 -25.87
CA THR A 490 11.19 29.92 -25.54
C THR A 490 11.70 29.81 -24.11
N GLU A 491 10.85 29.28 -23.25
CA GLU A 491 11.18 29.04 -21.84
C GLU A 491 11.41 27.56 -21.60
N VAL A 492 12.53 27.23 -21.00
CA VAL A 492 12.90 25.88 -20.62
C VAL A 492 13.05 25.82 -19.11
N THR A 493 12.31 24.93 -18.47
CA THR A 493 12.41 24.66 -17.05
C THR A 493 12.91 23.24 -16.81
N HIS A 494 13.97 23.12 -16.02
CA HIS A 494 14.48 21.85 -15.53
C HIS A 494 14.24 21.77 -14.03
N VAL A 495 13.66 20.68 -13.53
CA VAL A 495 13.51 20.44 -12.10
C VAL A 495 14.14 19.08 -11.78
N ALA A 496 15.19 19.08 -10.96
CA ALA A 496 15.77 17.88 -10.39
C ALA A 496 15.44 17.79 -8.91
N ARG A 497 14.89 16.67 -8.45
CA ARG A 497 14.44 16.49 -7.07
C ARG A 497 14.89 15.15 -6.52
N VAL A 498 15.37 15.17 -5.28
CA VAL A 498 15.66 13.99 -4.48
C VAL A 498 14.70 13.98 -3.30
N GLU A 499 13.89 12.95 -3.17
CA GLU A 499 12.92 12.78 -2.08
C GLU A 499 13.29 11.57 -1.23
N LYS A 500 13.49 11.77 0.06
CA LYS A 500 13.81 10.74 1.03
C LYS A 500 12.71 10.62 2.07
N PRO A 501 11.89 9.54 2.03
CA PRO A 501 11.01 9.22 3.13
C PRO A 501 11.81 8.97 4.40
N LEU A 502 11.42 9.60 5.51
CA LEU A 502 12.10 9.45 6.80
C LEU A 502 11.38 8.40 7.65
N PRO A 503 12.09 7.44 8.25
CA PRO A 503 11.49 6.36 9.04
C PRO A 503 10.99 6.82 10.43
N TRP A 504 10.90 8.11 10.65
CA TRP A 504 10.51 8.68 11.94
C TRP A 504 8.99 8.70 12.11
N LYS A 505 8.47 7.79 12.93
CA LYS A 505 7.05 7.61 13.19
C LYS A 505 6.48 8.52 14.31
N GLY A 506 7.32 9.22 15.05
CA GLY A 506 6.89 10.00 16.23
C GLY A 506 5.93 11.16 15.95
N LEU A 507 5.87 11.63 14.70
CA LEU A 507 4.95 12.68 14.24
C LEU A 507 3.82 12.12 13.34
N CYS A 508 3.80 10.83 13.08
CA CYS A 508 2.74 10.20 12.31
C CYS A 508 1.51 9.96 13.18
N LEU A 509 0.33 10.19 12.65
CA LEU A 509 -0.90 9.85 13.35
C LEU A 509 -1.05 8.33 13.47
N PRO A 510 -1.71 7.81 14.52
CA PRO A 510 -1.79 6.37 14.82
C PRO A 510 -2.33 5.51 13.66
N ASP A 511 -3.14 6.07 12.81
CA ASP A 511 -3.76 5.42 11.65
C ASP A 511 -2.95 5.55 10.35
N ALA A 512 -1.74 6.14 10.40
CA ALA A 512 -0.85 6.23 9.24
C ALA A 512 -0.25 4.87 8.81
N GLY A 513 -0.38 3.83 9.64
CA GLY A 513 0.23 2.51 9.40
C GLY A 513 1.77 2.57 9.40
N ASP A 514 2.40 1.70 8.62
CA ASP A 514 3.87 1.64 8.53
C ASP A 514 4.50 2.63 7.56
N ARG A 515 3.69 3.44 6.86
CA ARG A 515 4.21 4.42 5.90
C ARG A 515 4.85 5.61 6.61
N PRO A 516 5.99 6.08 6.11
CA PRO A 516 6.60 7.31 6.60
C PRO A 516 5.70 8.50 6.27
N CYS A 517 5.33 9.29 7.28
CA CYS A 517 4.55 10.52 7.11
C CYS A 517 5.42 11.75 6.83
N LEU A 518 6.74 11.61 6.99
CA LEU A 518 7.71 12.66 6.75
C LEU A 518 8.55 12.36 5.52
N THR A 519 8.73 13.37 4.67
CA THR A 519 9.62 13.29 3.49
C THR A 519 10.53 14.50 3.46
N LEU A 520 11.83 14.28 3.41
CA LEU A 520 12.82 15.31 3.14
C LEU A 520 13.03 15.40 1.63
N SER A 521 12.96 16.61 1.07
CA SER A 521 13.15 16.85 -0.35
C SER A 521 14.22 17.91 -0.58
N ALA A 522 15.20 17.61 -1.43
CA ALA A 522 16.11 18.60 -1.99
C ALA A 522 15.75 18.79 -3.47
N GLU A 523 15.58 20.04 -3.90
CA GLU A 523 15.17 20.37 -5.27
C GLU A 523 16.06 21.45 -5.85
N TYR A 524 16.41 21.28 -7.10
CA TYR A 524 17.04 22.28 -7.95
C TYR A 524 16.15 22.56 -9.14
N GLN A 525 15.80 23.82 -9.35
CA GLN A 525 15.04 24.29 -10.50
C GLN A 525 15.88 25.30 -11.30
N ALA A 526 16.01 25.09 -12.59
CA ALA A 526 16.60 26.03 -13.53
C ALA A 526 15.54 26.48 -14.53
N ILE A 527 15.33 27.79 -14.65
CA ILE A 527 14.43 28.41 -15.62
C ILE A 527 15.28 29.25 -16.56
N ILE A 528 15.19 28.95 -17.85
CA ILE A 528 15.94 29.59 -18.92
C ILE A 528 14.92 30.15 -19.90
N SER A 529 14.75 31.46 -19.95
CA SER A 529 13.90 32.13 -20.94
C SER A 529 14.76 32.78 -22.00
N ARG A 530 14.44 32.50 -23.24
CA ARG A 530 15.08 33.13 -24.44
C ARG A 530 14.00 33.83 -25.26
N SER A 531 14.20 35.11 -25.48
CA SER A 531 13.31 35.95 -26.28
C SER A 531 14.08 36.64 -27.39
N ASN A 532 13.37 36.88 -28.50
CA ASN A 532 13.90 37.77 -29.51
C ASN A 532 13.89 39.27 -29.08
N LEU A 533 13.29 39.57 -27.91
CA LEU A 533 13.38 40.85 -27.23
C LEU A 533 14.18 40.67 -25.92
N PRO A 534 15.40 41.26 -25.81
CA PRO A 534 16.34 40.98 -24.73
C PRO A 534 15.77 41.17 -23.30
N VAL A 535 14.85 42.11 -23.15
CA VAL A 535 14.18 42.39 -21.85
C VAL A 535 13.40 41.20 -21.28
N PHE A 536 13.05 40.19 -22.08
CA PHE A 536 12.36 38.99 -21.68
C PHE A 536 13.25 37.73 -21.60
N SER A 537 14.56 37.92 -21.86
CA SER A 537 15.54 36.83 -21.75
C SER A 537 16.15 36.82 -20.37
N PHE A 538 15.98 35.73 -19.62
CA PHE A 538 16.51 35.61 -18.28
C PHE A 538 16.92 34.18 -17.93
N ASN A 539 17.79 34.06 -16.91
CA ASN A 539 18.07 32.80 -16.22
C ASN A 539 17.74 32.96 -14.74
N ARG A 540 17.15 31.91 -14.17
CA ARG A 540 16.82 31.84 -12.75
C ARG A 540 17.11 30.44 -12.24
N ASN A 541 17.83 30.34 -11.12
CA ASN A 541 18.06 29.08 -10.45
C ASN A 541 17.50 29.16 -9.03
N VAL A 542 16.71 28.15 -8.65
CA VAL A 542 16.15 28.04 -7.31
C VAL A 542 16.60 26.70 -6.70
N TYR A 543 17.21 26.80 -5.53
CA TYR A 543 17.60 25.65 -4.72
C TYR A 543 16.68 25.60 -3.52
N SER A 544 16.11 24.45 -3.19
CA SER A 544 15.29 24.33 -2.00
C SER A 544 15.53 23.04 -1.23
N LEU A 545 15.38 23.12 0.08
CA LEU A 545 15.38 21.98 0.99
C LEU A 545 14.11 22.06 1.84
N THR A 546 13.24 21.08 1.70
CA THR A 546 11.93 21.10 2.35
C THR A 546 11.65 19.81 3.12
N LEU A 547 10.96 19.93 4.24
CA LEU A 547 10.38 18.81 4.99
C LEU A 547 8.86 18.83 4.78
N ALA A 548 8.31 17.75 4.27
CA ALA A 548 6.89 17.57 4.08
C ALA A 548 6.33 16.56 5.08
N TRP A 549 5.24 16.91 5.74
CA TRP A 549 4.41 16.02 6.55
C TRP A 549 3.13 15.71 5.78
N GLN A 550 2.72 14.44 5.77
CA GLN A 550 1.55 13.95 5.04
C GLN A 550 0.65 13.10 5.96
N TYR A 551 -0.68 13.35 5.84
CA TYR A 551 -1.74 12.60 6.50
C TYR A 551 -2.75 12.05 5.49
#